data_350c08250daf9493ef3a3436c246b340
#
_entry.id   350c08250daf9493ef3a3436c246b340
#
_cell.length_a   1.000
_cell.length_b   1.000
_cell.length_c   1.000
_cell.angle_alpha   90.00
_cell.angle_beta   90.00
_cell.angle_gamma   90.00
#
_symmetry.space_group_name_H-M   'P 1'
#
loop_
_entity.id
_entity.type
_entity.pdbx_description
1 polymer ?
#
loop_
_entity_poly.entity_id
_entity_poly.type
_entity_poly.pdbx_seq_one_letter_code
_entity_poly.pdbx_strand_id
1 'polypeptide(L)'
;MIVQDNPKRKLYLSLAFALLTVALVTGFLIEKYLAGWFEDQSPSSASVQREVLNFLERVGWKPNSERLIVEKVGNRLGTARAVLLSKSKDGISVPGIMFVVGQKYILVGKLFDPETGKDLSPELFGKVPIVFDMKLMNLADAHKRGSKQPKVLIVEYGDYGCEGCVELEKTLSQLLDNYPQVQHVYKHYPLSEGSRYLAEVAEAVSLQGEKYFWEMHKRLLSADKSGWDRKETERFVQAQLRELGLNPRSIEESLQSGEPRKRVSRDQSEFPVSQTPTFVINGEVVIGALGYRELQAIIDEKLKDHRK
;
A
#
# COMPACT_ATOMS: atom_id res chain seq x y z
N MET A 1 -55.20 -40.81 -37.22
CA MET A 1 -55.71 -40.28 -35.95
C MET A 1 -55.75 -38.75 -36.10
N ILE A 2 -56.95 -38.23 -36.47
CA ILE A 2 -57.13 -36.78 -36.74
C ILE A 2 -57.24 -36.05 -35.40
N VAL A 3 -56.26 -35.22 -35.10
CA VAL A 3 -56.27 -34.36 -33.90
C VAL A 3 -57.31 -33.24 -34.21
N GLN A 4 -58.50 -33.30 -33.59
CA GLN A 4 -59.52 -32.24 -33.68
C GLN A 4 -58.93 -30.93 -33.10
N ASP A 5 -58.85 -29.93 -33.95
CA ASP A 5 -58.38 -28.57 -33.67
C ASP A 5 -59.47 -27.87 -32.79
N ASN A 6 -59.22 -27.78 -31.49
CA ASN A 6 -60.11 -27.19 -30.53
C ASN A 6 -59.93 -25.65 -30.51
N PRO A 7 -60.93 -24.90 -31.06
CA PRO A 7 -60.77 -23.42 -31.16
C PRO A 7 -60.67 -22.71 -29.83
N LYS A 8 -61.13 -23.29 -28.73
CA LYS A 8 -60.94 -22.75 -27.39
C LYS A 8 -59.43 -22.81 -26.94
N ARG A 9 -58.73 -23.87 -27.36
CA ARG A 9 -57.30 -24.01 -27.04
C ARG A 9 -56.47 -22.98 -27.77
N LYS A 10 -56.80 -22.63 -29.02
CA LYS A 10 -56.11 -21.53 -29.74
C LYS A 10 -56.39 -20.16 -29.10
N LEU A 11 -57.57 -19.94 -28.62
CA LEU A 11 -57.96 -18.70 -27.94
C LEU A 11 -57.21 -18.55 -26.60
N TYR A 12 -57.10 -19.61 -25.80
CA TYR A 12 -56.35 -19.57 -24.54
C TYR A 12 -54.86 -19.41 -24.76
N LEU A 13 -54.27 -20.02 -25.79
CA LEU A 13 -52.88 -19.85 -26.14
C LEU A 13 -52.58 -18.42 -26.63
N SER A 14 -53.47 -17.81 -27.43
CA SER A 14 -53.31 -16.44 -27.90
C SER A 14 -53.49 -15.41 -26.76
N LEU A 15 -54.44 -15.65 -25.83
CA LEU A 15 -54.61 -14.83 -24.64
C LEU A 15 -53.44 -14.94 -23.67
N ALA A 16 -52.91 -16.15 -23.46
CA ALA A 16 -51.73 -16.36 -22.62
C ALA A 16 -50.46 -15.69 -23.22
N PHE A 17 -50.32 -15.77 -24.56
CA PHE A 17 -49.23 -15.10 -25.26
C PHE A 17 -49.35 -13.58 -25.21
N ALA A 18 -50.55 -13.02 -25.35
CA ALA A 18 -50.84 -11.59 -25.22
C ALA A 18 -50.60 -11.09 -23.79
N LEU A 19 -50.98 -11.87 -22.76
CA LEU A 19 -50.69 -11.52 -21.36
C LEU A 19 -49.20 -11.61 -21.03
N LEU A 20 -48.52 -12.59 -21.60
CA LEU A 20 -47.05 -12.72 -21.40
C LEU A 20 -46.29 -11.57 -22.08
N THR A 21 -46.71 -11.14 -23.28
CA THR A 21 -46.10 -9.99 -23.97
C THR A 21 -46.41 -8.69 -23.27
N VAL A 22 -47.60 -8.50 -22.74
CA VAL A 22 -47.96 -7.33 -21.91
C VAL A 22 -47.14 -7.33 -20.62
N ALA A 23 -46.97 -8.45 -19.93
CA ALA A 23 -46.15 -8.55 -18.72
C ALA A 23 -44.65 -8.28 -18.99
N LEU A 24 -44.12 -8.78 -20.11
CA LEU A 24 -42.73 -8.51 -20.51
C LEU A 24 -42.53 -7.05 -20.92
N VAL A 25 -43.46 -6.45 -21.67
CA VAL A 25 -43.39 -5.04 -22.08
C VAL A 25 -43.60 -4.10 -20.90
N THR A 26 -44.53 -4.39 -20.01
CA THR A 26 -44.74 -3.60 -18.78
C THR A 26 -43.56 -3.78 -17.80
N GLY A 27 -43.05 -4.99 -17.65
CA GLY A 27 -41.82 -5.23 -16.85
C GLY A 27 -40.63 -4.44 -17.37
N PHE A 28 -40.40 -4.51 -18.69
CA PHE A 28 -39.33 -3.75 -19.34
C PHE A 28 -39.51 -2.23 -19.27
N LEU A 29 -40.76 -1.75 -19.44
CA LEU A 29 -41.11 -0.32 -19.31
C LEU A 29 -41.01 0.14 -17.86
N ILE A 30 -41.40 -0.68 -16.88
CA ILE A 30 -41.24 -0.39 -15.46
C ILE A 30 -39.75 -0.35 -15.09
N GLU A 31 -38.95 -1.30 -15.56
CA GLU A 31 -37.52 -1.33 -15.33
C GLU A 31 -36.83 -0.10 -15.97
N LYS A 32 -37.16 0.24 -17.21
CA LYS A 32 -36.65 1.41 -17.91
C LYS A 32 -37.14 2.73 -17.30
N TYR A 33 -38.40 2.78 -16.85
CA TYR A 33 -38.96 3.95 -16.18
C TYR A 33 -38.40 4.14 -14.78
N LEU A 34 -38.21 3.05 -14.02
CA LEU A 34 -37.50 3.08 -12.72
C LEU A 34 -36.04 3.38 -12.87
N ALA A 35 -35.33 2.83 -13.88
CA ALA A 35 -33.98 3.17 -14.18
C ALA A 35 -33.80 4.67 -14.50
N GLY A 36 -34.66 5.24 -15.36
CA GLY A 36 -34.65 6.67 -15.67
C GLY A 36 -35.00 7.56 -14.46
N TRP A 37 -35.90 7.11 -13.60
CA TRP A 37 -36.25 7.84 -12.37
C TRP A 37 -35.15 7.82 -11.32
N PHE A 38 -34.34 6.76 -11.32
CA PHE A 38 -33.17 6.65 -10.42
C PHE A 38 -31.92 7.29 -11.00
N GLU A 39 -31.82 7.49 -12.33
CA GLU A 39 -30.65 8.15 -12.93
C GLU A 39 -30.61 9.66 -12.70
N ASP A 40 -31.77 10.32 -12.54
CA ASP A 40 -31.83 11.80 -12.47
C ASP A 40 -31.83 12.39 -11.05
N GLN A 41 -31.75 11.55 -10.01
CA GLN A 41 -31.60 11.99 -8.60
C GLN A 41 -30.34 11.43 -7.94
N SER A 42 -29.25 11.30 -8.67
CA SER A 42 -27.99 11.00 -8.00
C SER A 42 -27.54 12.24 -7.22
N PRO A 43 -27.44 12.17 -5.88
CA PRO A 43 -26.97 13.30 -5.10
C PRO A 43 -25.61 13.73 -5.64
N SER A 44 -25.37 15.04 -5.74
CA SER A 44 -24.07 15.58 -6.15
C SER A 44 -22.97 15.04 -5.25
N SER A 45 -21.76 14.94 -5.75
CA SER A 45 -20.59 14.55 -4.93
C SER A 45 -20.55 15.35 -3.61
N ALA A 46 -20.88 16.64 -3.65
CA ALA A 46 -20.94 17.50 -2.47
C ALA A 46 -22.05 17.11 -1.48
N SER A 47 -23.21 16.61 -1.94
CA SER A 47 -24.29 16.16 -1.03
C SER A 47 -23.91 14.85 -0.33
N VAL A 48 -23.29 13.91 -1.06
CA VAL A 48 -22.78 12.65 -0.48
C VAL A 48 -21.68 12.94 0.53
N GLN A 49 -20.75 13.85 0.22
CA GLN A 49 -19.71 14.28 1.14
C GLN A 49 -20.28 14.83 2.45
N ARG A 50 -21.28 15.69 2.38
CA ARG A 50 -21.97 16.26 3.56
C ARG A 50 -22.66 15.18 4.37
N GLU A 51 -23.33 14.23 3.73
CA GLU A 51 -24.01 13.12 4.40
C GLU A 51 -23.02 12.23 5.16
N VAL A 52 -21.88 11.91 4.56
CA VAL A 52 -20.80 11.14 5.18
C VAL A 52 -20.23 11.88 6.39
N LEU A 53 -19.95 13.17 6.26
CA LEU A 53 -19.41 13.97 7.36
C LEU A 53 -20.40 14.09 8.52
N ASN A 54 -21.68 14.33 8.23
CA ASN A 54 -22.75 14.40 9.25
C ASN A 54 -22.93 13.05 9.97
N PHE A 55 -22.72 11.93 9.27
CA PHE A 55 -22.78 10.60 9.90
C PHE A 55 -21.59 10.43 10.87
N LEU A 56 -20.40 10.75 10.45
CA LEU A 56 -19.18 10.62 11.26
C LEU A 56 -19.27 11.45 12.55
N GLU A 57 -19.79 12.67 12.46
CA GLU A 57 -20.06 13.50 13.65
C GLU A 57 -21.07 12.86 14.60
N ARG A 58 -22.15 12.27 14.07
CA ARG A 58 -23.19 11.59 14.88
C ARG A 58 -22.67 10.37 15.64
N VAL A 59 -21.72 9.63 15.04
CA VAL A 59 -21.11 8.46 15.71
C VAL A 59 -19.96 8.83 16.64
N GLY A 60 -19.79 10.14 16.91
CA GLY A 60 -18.81 10.65 17.88
C GLY A 60 -17.39 10.76 17.34
N TRP A 61 -17.21 10.62 16.02
CA TRP A 61 -15.92 10.84 15.40
C TRP A 61 -15.61 12.35 15.41
N LYS A 62 -14.59 12.75 16.16
CA LYS A 62 -14.11 14.13 16.22
C LYS A 62 -12.80 14.26 15.49
N PRO A 63 -12.67 15.12 14.48
CA PRO A 63 -11.43 15.31 13.73
C PRO A 63 -10.41 16.13 14.53
N ASN A 64 -9.85 15.57 15.60
CA ASN A 64 -8.91 16.32 16.45
C ASN A 64 -7.47 16.38 15.93
N SER A 65 -7.08 15.51 15.02
CA SER A 65 -5.75 15.48 14.41
C SER A 65 -5.74 14.81 13.04
N GLU A 66 -6.89 14.40 12.54
CA GLU A 66 -7.03 13.59 11.34
C GLU A 66 -7.89 14.32 10.31
N ARG A 67 -7.35 14.51 9.12
CA ARG A 67 -8.09 15.10 8.01
C ARG A 67 -8.77 13.98 7.23
N LEU A 68 -10.10 14.00 7.19
CA LEU A 68 -10.88 13.12 6.33
C LEU A 68 -11.25 13.86 5.05
N ILE A 69 -10.96 13.25 3.91
CA ILE A 69 -11.26 13.79 2.59
C ILE A 69 -12.07 12.76 1.82
N VAL A 70 -13.16 13.19 1.19
CA VAL A 70 -13.86 12.37 0.20
C VAL A 70 -13.13 12.52 -1.13
N GLU A 71 -12.37 11.49 -1.50
CA GLU A 71 -11.54 11.50 -2.72
C GLU A 71 -12.39 11.29 -3.97
N LYS A 72 -13.32 10.34 -3.91
CA LYS A 72 -14.13 9.94 -5.05
C LYS A 72 -15.44 9.32 -4.64
N VAL A 73 -16.50 9.64 -5.36
CA VAL A 73 -17.79 8.93 -5.29
C VAL A 73 -17.87 8.01 -6.49
N GLY A 74 -17.95 6.71 -6.22
CA GLY A 74 -18.02 5.67 -7.25
C GLY A 74 -19.42 5.47 -7.80
N ASN A 75 -19.54 4.56 -8.76
CA ASN A 75 -20.80 4.15 -9.36
C ASN A 75 -21.72 3.45 -8.36
N ARG A 76 -23.00 3.39 -8.66
CA ARG A 76 -23.98 2.65 -7.87
C ARG A 76 -23.77 1.14 -8.02
N LEU A 77 -23.94 0.44 -6.90
CA LEU A 77 -24.05 -1.02 -6.82
C LEU A 77 -25.44 -1.33 -6.29
N GLY A 78 -26.43 -1.41 -7.16
CA GLY A 78 -27.82 -1.49 -6.74
C GLY A 78 -28.25 -0.25 -5.96
N THR A 79 -28.69 -0.43 -4.71
CA THR A 79 -29.08 0.66 -3.80
C THR A 79 -27.88 1.27 -3.04
N ALA A 80 -26.71 0.67 -3.13
CA ALA A 80 -25.51 1.15 -2.49
C ALA A 80 -24.68 2.06 -3.41
N ARG A 81 -23.94 3.00 -2.82
CA ARG A 81 -22.94 3.81 -3.51
C ARG A 81 -21.63 3.70 -2.77
N ALA A 82 -20.58 3.35 -3.48
CA ALA A 82 -19.26 3.31 -2.92
C ALA A 82 -18.66 4.73 -2.85
N VAL A 83 -18.01 5.05 -1.76
CA VAL A 83 -17.32 6.32 -1.51
C VAL A 83 -15.90 6.02 -1.08
N LEU A 84 -14.94 6.54 -1.82
CA LEU A 84 -13.54 6.50 -1.44
C LEU A 84 -13.24 7.67 -0.52
N LEU A 85 -12.74 7.36 0.66
CA LEU A 85 -12.26 8.32 1.64
C LEU A 85 -10.76 8.21 1.78
N SER A 86 -10.09 9.28 2.11
CA SER A 86 -8.75 9.21 2.69
C SER A 86 -8.73 9.85 4.07
N LYS A 87 -8.02 9.18 4.98
CA LYS A 87 -7.76 9.65 6.33
C LYS A 87 -6.28 9.99 6.40
N SER A 88 -5.98 11.26 6.65
CA SER A 88 -4.59 11.73 6.77
C SER A 88 -4.27 12.05 8.22
N LYS A 89 -3.20 11.44 8.73
CA LYS A 89 -2.62 11.70 10.03
C LYS A 89 -1.11 11.59 9.94
N ASP A 90 -0.40 12.51 10.57
CA ASP A 90 1.08 12.52 10.63
C ASP A 90 1.76 12.35 9.26
N GLY A 91 1.15 12.94 8.21
CA GLY A 91 1.64 12.88 6.83
C GLY A 91 1.32 11.60 6.07
N ILE A 92 0.65 10.64 6.70
CA ILE A 92 0.19 9.41 6.06
C ILE A 92 -1.27 9.57 5.68
N SER A 93 -1.58 9.35 4.41
CA SER A 93 -2.95 9.31 3.90
C SER A 93 -3.33 7.87 3.59
N VAL A 94 -4.27 7.34 4.37
CA VAL A 94 -4.74 5.95 4.23
C VAL A 94 -6.12 5.97 3.59
N PRO A 95 -6.29 5.31 2.44
CA PRO A 95 -7.60 5.20 1.80
C PRO A 95 -8.52 4.27 2.59
N GLY A 96 -9.79 4.61 2.64
CA GLY A 96 -10.86 3.78 3.18
C GLY A 96 -12.03 3.75 2.21
N ILE A 97 -12.76 2.64 2.17
CA ILE A 97 -13.97 2.52 1.37
C ILE A 97 -15.18 2.51 2.28
N MET A 98 -16.14 3.33 1.93
CA MET A 98 -17.42 3.43 2.61
C MET A 98 -18.53 3.19 1.59
N PHE A 99 -19.57 2.45 1.99
CA PHE A 99 -20.76 2.22 1.19
C PHE A 99 -21.93 2.97 1.81
N VAL A 100 -22.53 3.87 1.05
CA VAL A 100 -23.79 4.53 1.42
C VAL A 100 -24.93 3.74 0.80
N VAL A 101 -25.75 3.11 1.62
CA VAL A 101 -26.88 2.26 1.19
C VAL A 101 -28.18 3.02 1.41
N GLY A 102 -28.79 3.47 0.31
CA GLY A 102 -29.95 4.35 0.37
C GLY A 102 -29.60 5.66 1.09
N GLN A 103 -30.52 6.15 1.93
CA GLN A 103 -30.28 7.34 2.78
C GLN A 103 -30.15 6.98 4.28
N LYS A 104 -30.07 5.71 4.62
CA LYS A 104 -30.17 5.25 6.03
C LYS A 104 -28.96 4.51 6.56
N TYR A 105 -28.17 3.88 5.71
CA TYR A 105 -27.12 2.98 6.16
C TYR A 105 -25.76 3.34 5.55
N ILE A 106 -24.73 3.29 6.37
CA ILE A 106 -23.35 3.41 5.95
C ILE A 106 -22.59 2.17 6.44
N LEU A 107 -21.90 1.51 5.51
CA LEU A 107 -21.04 0.37 5.78
C LEU A 107 -19.60 0.79 5.51
N VAL A 108 -18.71 0.50 6.44
CA VAL A 108 -17.27 0.77 6.30
C VAL A 108 -16.54 -0.56 6.16
N GLY A 109 -15.72 -0.71 5.11
CA GLY A 109 -14.98 -1.93 4.92
C GLY A 109 -14.57 -2.17 3.48
N LYS A 110 -14.16 -3.42 3.21
CA LYS A 110 -13.86 -3.92 1.88
C LYS A 110 -15.05 -4.69 1.31
N LEU A 111 -15.16 -4.69 0.00
CA LEU A 111 -16.15 -5.51 -0.71
C LEU A 111 -15.45 -6.77 -1.21
N PHE A 112 -15.99 -7.93 -0.85
CA PHE A 112 -15.50 -9.22 -1.32
C PHE A 112 -16.56 -9.92 -2.17
N ASP A 113 -16.10 -10.59 -3.20
CA ASP A 113 -16.90 -11.57 -3.93
C ASP A 113 -17.17 -12.78 -3.01
N PRO A 114 -18.45 -13.13 -2.74
CA PRO A 114 -18.76 -14.19 -1.78
C PRO A 114 -18.42 -15.59 -2.28
N GLU A 115 -18.30 -15.80 -3.60
CA GLU A 115 -17.98 -17.10 -4.18
C GLU A 115 -16.47 -17.34 -4.27
N THR A 116 -15.71 -16.29 -4.62
CA THR A 116 -14.27 -16.40 -4.87
C THR A 116 -13.41 -15.87 -3.72
N GLY A 117 -14.00 -15.13 -2.78
CA GLY A 117 -13.26 -14.42 -1.72
C GLY A 117 -12.39 -13.25 -2.21
N LYS A 118 -12.53 -12.88 -3.50
CA LYS A 118 -11.74 -11.81 -4.11
C LYS A 118 -12.15 -10.44 -3.56
N ASP A 119 -11.18 -9.59 -3.23
CA ASP A 119 -11.43 -8.18 -2.90
C ASP A 119 -11.78 -7.40 -4.18
N LEU A 120 -13.04 -6.96 -4.29
CA LEU A 120 -13.56 -6.18 -5.42
C LEU A 120 -13.36 -4.66 -5.25
N SER A 121 -12.80 -4.23 -4.12
CA SER A 121 -12.56 -2.80 -3.87
C SER A 121 -11.71 -2.13 -4.94
N PRO A 122 -10.65 -2.75 -5.49
CA PRO A 122 -9.86 -2.20 -6.59
C PRO A 122 -10.65 -2.02 -7.89
N GLU A 123 -11.68 -2.84 -8.14
CA GLU A 123 -12.52 -2.73 -9.35
C GLU A 123 -13.42 -1.49 -9.31
N LEU A 124 -13.79 -1.03 -8.12
CA LEU A 124 -14.63 0.15 -7.92
C LEU A 124 -13.87 1.47 -8.11
N PHE A 125 -12.64 1.53 -7.66
CA PHE A 125 -11.86 2.77 -7.59
C PHE A 125 -10.50 2.71 -8.28
N GLY A 126 -10.10 1.52 -8.76
CA GLY A 126 -8.74 1.23 -9.16
C GLY A 126 -7.83 1.00 -7.94
N LYS A 127 -6.53 0.87 -8.20
CA LYS A 127 -5.52 0.80 -7.13
C LYS A 127 -5.43 2.18 -6.48
N VAL A 128 -5.81 2.26 -5.21
CA VAL A 128 -5.69 3.50 -4.43
C VAL A 128 -4.48 3.36 -3.52
N PRO A 129 -3.41 4.10 -3.77
CA PRO A 129 -2.19 3.99 -2.98
C PRO A 129 -2.37 4.60 -1.58
N ILE A 130 -1.70 4.02 -0.59
CA ILE A 130 -1.40 4.72 0.66
C ILE A 130 -0.33 5.76 0.32
N VAL A 131 -0.55 7.00 0.68
CA VAL A 131 0.37 8.09 0.35
C VAL A 131 0.97 8.70 1.61
N PHE A 132 2.28 8.95 1.57
CA PHE A 132 3.02 9.64 2.62
C PHE A 132 3.61 10.96 2.09
N ASP A 133 3.55 12.02 2.89
CA ASP A 133 4.20 13.28 2.54
C ASP A 133 5.71 13.18 2.74
N MET A 134 6.44 13.02 1.63
CA MET A 134 7.90 12.88 1.60
C MET A 134 8.67 14.04 2.27
N LYS A 135 8.03 15.22 2.42
CA LYS A 135 8.65 16.39 3.09
C LYS A 135 8.83 16.18 4.58
N LEU A 136 8.10 15.23 5.16
CA LEU A 136 8.21 14.87 6.57
C LEU A 136 9.33 13.88 6.86
N MET A 137 9.95 13.30 5.82
CA MET A 137 11.08 12.39 5.97
C MET A 137 12.39 13.16 6.14
N ASN A 138 13.17 12.78 7.14
CA ASN A 138 14.55 13.22 7.24
C ASN A 138 15.45 12.34 6.36
N LEU A 139 15.76 12.85 5.16
CA LEU A 139 16.64 12.15 4.21
C LEU A 139 18.05 12.69 4.18
N ALA A 140 18.38 13.71 5.00
CA ALA A 140 19.69 14.36 4.97
C ALA A 140 20.82 13.37 5.32
N ASP A 141 20.67 12.67 6.44
CA ASP A 141 21.66 11.74 7.00
C ASP A 141 21.39 10.27 6.64
N ALA A 142 20.47 10.01 5.71
CA ALA A 142 20.12 8.65 5.33
C ALA A 142 21.15 8.07 4.32
N HIS A 143 21.31 6.75 4.35
CA HIS A 143 22.19 6.03 3.42
C HIS A 143 21.58 5.97 2.03
N LYS A 144 22.32 6.42 1.02
CA LYS A 144 21.83 6.59 -0.35
C LYS A 144 22.74 5.92 -1.35
N ARG A 145 22.12 5.23 -2.34
CA ARG A 145 22.81 4.72 -3.53
C ARG A 145 21.98 4.95 -4.78
N GLY A 146 22.60 4.88 -5.95
CA GLY A 146 21.98 5.17 -7.24
C GLY A 146 22.11 6.63 -7.63
N SER A 147 21.07 7.19 -8.25
CA SER A 147 21.09 8.53 -8.82
C SER A 147 21.33 9.63 -7.79
N LYS A 148 22.19 10.60 -8.14
CA LYS A 148 22.35 11.84 -7.36
C LYS A 148 21.28 12.90 -7.68
N GLN A 149 20.56 12.73 -8.80
CA GLN A 149 19.46 13.57 -9.23
C GLN A 149 18.27 12.68 -9.62
N PRO A 150 17.61 12.04 -8.62
CA PRO A 150 16.60 11.05 -8.89
C PRO A 150 15.31 11.65 -9.45
N LYS A 151 14.70 10.95 -10.39
CA LYS A 151 13.29 11.12 -10.76
C LYS A 151 12.39 10.22 -9.93
N VAL A 152 12.91 9.08 -9.47
CA VAL A 152 12.23 8.16 -8.57
C VAL A 152 13.09 7.94 -7.34
N LEU A 153 12.49 8.20 -6.18
CA LEU A 153 13.08 7.98 -4.88
C LEU A 153 12.40 6.79 -4.21
N ILE A 154 13.16 5.78 -3.85
CA ILE A 154 12.72 4.61 -3.10
C ILE A 154 13.31 4.71 -1.70
N VAL A 155 12.47 4.92 -0.69
CA VAL A 155 12.88 4.85 0.72
C VAL A 155 12.44 3.50 1.26
N GLU A 156 13.39 2.67 1.64
CA GLU A 156 13.15 1.36 2.24
C GLU A 156 13.32 1.43 3.75
N TYR A 157 12.36 0.89 4.48
CA TYR A 157 12.47 0.56 5.89
C TYR A 157 12.72 -0.96 6.00
N GLY A 158 13.95 -1.32 6.35
CA GLY A 158 14.44 -2.69 6.32
C GLY A 158 14.98 -3.18 7.66
N ASP A 159 15.07 -4.51 7.76
CA ASP A 159 15.57 -5.24 8.92
C ASP A 159 16.56 -6.33 8.47
N TYR A 160 17.72 -6.40 9.09
CA TYR A 160 18.71 -7.43 8.79
C TYR A 160 18.30 -8.86 9.21
N GLY A 161 17.24 -8.99 10.01
CA GLY A 161 16.64 -10.28 10.37
C GLY A 161 15.48 -10.71 9.45
N CYS A 162 15.12 -9.91 8.46
CA CYS A 162 13.97 -10.12 7.61
C CYS A 162 14.33 -10.85 6.30
N GLU A 163 13.76 -12.03 6.05
CA GLU A 163 13.99 -12.80 4.81
C GLU A 163 13.54 -12.03 3.55
N GLY A 164 12.41 -11.33 3.62
CA GLY A 164 11.94 -10.50 2.52
C GLY A 164 12.88 -9.37 2.14
N CYS A 165 13.64 -8.82 3.11
CA CYS A 165 14.66 -7.81 2.85
C CYS A 165 15.89 -8.39 2.14
N VAL A 166 16.22 -9.66 2.42
CA VAL A 166 17.32 -10.38 1.73
C VAL A 166 17.02 -10.57 0.24
N GLU A 167 15.81 -11.02 -0.08
CA GLU A 167 15.38 -11.22 -1.48
C GLU A 167 15.30 -9.88 -2.23
N LEU A 168 14.82 -8.87 -1.53
CA LEU A 168 14.68 -7.54 -2.07
C LEU A 168 16.01 -6.90 -2.46
N GLU A 169 17.07 -7.08 -1.67
CA GLU A 169 18.38 -6.52 -1.96
C GLU A 169 18.91 -6.93 -3.34
N LYS A 170 18.67 -8.19 -3.75
CA LYS A 170 19.02 -8.67 -5.10
C LYS A 170 18.22 -7.94 -6.17
N THR A 171 16.91 -7.77 -5.92
CA THR A 171 15.99 -7.05 -6.80
C THR A 171 16.40 -5.58 -6.95
N LEU A 172 16.68 -4.89 -5.85
CA LEU A 172 17.09 -3.48 -5.84
C LEU A 172 18.43 -3.26 -6.52
N SER A 173 19.42 -4.12 -6.28
CA SER A 173 20.72 -4.03 -6.95
C SER A 173 20.55 -4.11 -8.46
N GLN A 174 19.84 -5.12 -8.97
CA GLN A 174 19.57 -5.27 -10.40
C GLN A 174 18.78 -4.09 -10.99
N LEU A 175 17.86 -3.55 -10.21
CA LEU A 175 17.02 -2.44 -10.63
C LEU A 175 17.82 -1.14 -10.76
N LEU A 176 18.69 -0.86 -9.80
CA LEU A 176 19.53 0.34 -9.84
C LEU A 176 20.49 0.33 -11.03
N ASP A 177 20.98 -0.84 -11.46
CA ASP A 177 21.79 -0.99 -12.67
C ASP A 177 21.02 -0.66 -13.93
N ASN A 178 19.72 -0.96 -13.97
CA ASN A 178 18.86 -0.74 -15.15
C ASN A 178 18.17 0.63 -15.17
N TYR A 179 18.08 1.32 -14.01
CA TYR A 179 17.36 2.58 -13.87
C TYR A 179 18.25 3.69 -13.27
N PRO A 180 19.11 4.33 -14.06
CA PRO A 180 20.08 5.33 -13.58
C PRO A 180 19.43 6.59 -12.98
N GLN A 181 18.12 6.78 -13.14
CA GLN A 181 17.34 7.87 -12.57
C GLN A 181 16.66 7.52 -11.24
N VAL A 182 16.90 6.31 -10.71
CA VAL A 182 16.39 5.87 -9.41
C VAL A 182 17.44 6.10 -8.33
N GLN A 183 17.01 6.57 -7.16
CA GLN A 183 17.79 6.57 -5.93
C GLN A 183 17.13 5.65 -4.91
N HIS A 184 17.91 4.81 -4.29
CA HIS A 184 17.52 4.02 -3.14
C HIS A 184 18.08 4.65 -1.86
N VAL A 185 17.21 4.80 -0.87
CA VAL A 185 17.51 5.26 0.48
C VAL A 185 17.14 4.14 1.44
N TYR A 186 18.07 3.75 2.30
CA TYR A 186 17.83 2.74 3.32
C TYR A 186 17.66 3.39 4.69
N LYS A 187 16.68 2.92 5.43
CA LYS A 187 16.39 3.26 6.83
C LYS A 187 16.20 2.01 7.65
N HIS A 188 16.74 2.04 8.85
CA HIS A 188 16.71 0.92 9.76
C HIS A 188 15.34 0.77 10.45
N TYR A 189 14.78 -0.44 10.39
CA TYR A 189 13.59 -0.78 11.16
C TYR A 189 13.72 -2.17 11.80
N PRO A 190 14.65 -2.36 12.75
CA PRO A 190 14.86 -3.65 13.38
C PRO A 190 13.64 -4.08 14.23
N LEU A 191 13.20 -5.33 14.02
CA LEU A 191 12.05 -5.93 14.71
C LEU A 191 12.46 -6.79 15.92
N SER A 192 13.77 -7.03 16.13
CA SER A 192 14.32 -7.79 17.24
C SER A 192 15.57 -7.13 17.81
N GLU A 193 15.95 -7.52 19.03
CA GLU A 193 17.20 -7.03 19.63
C GLU A 193 18.44 -7.49 18.85
N GLY A 194 18.40 -8.70 18.26
CA GLY A 194 19.50 -9.18 17.42
C GLY A 194 19.67 -8.35 16.14
N SER A 195 18.59 -8.06 15.44
CA SER A 195 18.64 -7.22 14.25
C SER A 195 18.91 -5.74 14.58
N ARG A 196 18.50 -5.28 15.77
CA ARG A 196 18.89 -3.94 16.28
C ARG A 196 20.39 -3.82 16.43
N TYR A 197 21.07 -4.80 17.04
CA TYR A 197 22.51 -4.81 17.15
C TYR A 197 23.19 -4.76 15.78
N LEU A 198 22.70 -5.52 14.78
CA LEU A 198 23.23 -5.47 13.42
C LEU A 198 23.02 -4.12 12.74
N ALA A 199 21.87 -3.47 12.98
CA ALA A 199 21.60 -2.12 12.50
C ALA A 199 22.56 -1.09 13.13
N GLU A 200 22.78 -1.16 14.45
CA GLU A 200 23.73 -0.31 15.16
C GLU A 200 25.18 -0.53 14.66
N VAL A 201 25.55 -1.77 14.33
CA VAL A 201 26.86 -2.08 13.72
C VAL A 201 26.98 -1.44 12.34
N ALA A 202 25.96 -1.55 11.48
CA ALA A 202 25.99 -0.92 10.17
C ALA A 202 26.14 0.61 10.27
N GLU A 203 25.43 1.23 11.21
CA GLU A 203 25.58 2.67 11.51
C GLU A 203 26.97 3.03 12.06
N ALA A 204 27.54 2.21 12.94
CA ALA A 204 28.91 2.43 13.43
C ALA A 204 29.94 2.34 12.30
N VAL A 205 29.74 1.41 11.38
CA VAL A 205 30.58 1.24 10.17
C VAL A 205 30.43 2.43 9.22
N SER A 206 29.23 3.01 9.10
CA SER A 206 28.97 4.18 8.25
C SER A 206 29.82 5.40 8.63
N LEU A 207 30.18 5.52 9.91
CA LEU A 207 31.04 6.59 10.41
C LEU A 207 32.48 6.52 9.84
N GLN A 208 32.89 5.36 9.30
CA GLN A 208 34.16 5.19 8.59
C GLN A 208 34.03 5.52 7.09
N GLY A 209 32.82 5.76 6.61
CA GLY A 209 32.49 6.16 5.24
C GLY A 209 31.35 5.38 4.64
N GLU A 210 30.57 6.05 3.81
CA GLU A 210 29.35 5.52 3.19
C GLU A 210 29.57 4.21 2.39
N LYS A 211 30.72 4.07 1.73
CA LYS A 211 31.07 2.83 1.02
C LYS A 211 31.11 1.61 1.95
N TYR A 212 31.57 1.78 3.19
CA TYR A 212 31.64 0.70 4.16
C TYR A 212 30.26 0.31 4.69
N PHE A 213 29.34 1.28 4.79
CA PHE A 213 27.94 1.00 5.10
C PHE A 213 27.34 0.01 4.09
N TRP A 214 27.41 0.33 2.79
CA TRP A 214 26.82 -0.51 1.75
C TRP A 214 27.49 -1.88 1.64
N GLU A 215 28.79 -1.97 1.85
CA GLU A 215 29.49 -3.25 1.90
C GLU A 215 29.05 -4.10 3.10
N MET A 216 28.97 -3.50 4.29
CA MET A 216 28.47 -4.18 5.49
C MET A 216 27.00 -4.55 5.35
N HIS A 217 26.18 -3.65 4.86
CA HIS A 217 24.75 -3.87 4.59
C HIS A 217 24.52 -5.13 3.74
N LYS A 218 25.23 -5.24 2.63
CA LYS A 218 25.16 -6.42 1.75
C LYS A 218 25.57 -7.71 2.47
N ARG A 219 26.62 -7.66 3.25
CA ARG A 219 27.12 -8.81 4.02
C ARG A 219 26.14 -9.23 5.12
N LEU A 220 25.57 -8.26 5.83
CA LEU A 220 24.57 -8.51 6.87
C LEU A 220 23.28 -9.12 6.29
N LEU A 221 22.83 -8.68 5.13
CA LEU A 221 21.66 -9.29 4.46
C LEU A 221 21.97 -10.69 3.92
N SER A 222 23.16 -10.91 3.36
CA SER A 222 23.53 -12.19 2.73
C SER A 222 23.84 -13.31 3.72
N ALA A 223 24.09 -13.00 4.99
CA ALA A 223 24.44 -13.99 6.00
C ALA A 223 23.25 -14.88 6.36
N ASP A 224 23.48 -16.20 6.39
CA ASP A 224 22.55 -17.12 7.05
C ASP A 224 22.69 -16.96 8.56
N LYS A 225 21.69 -16.40 9.18
CA LYS A 225 21.64 -16.09 10.62
C LYS A 225 20.78 -17.10 11.40
N SER A 226 20.40 -18.19 10.76
CA SER A 226 19.58 -19.23 11.38
C SER A 226 20.23 -19.80 12.63
N GLY A 227 19.55 -19.67 13.74
CA GLY A 227 20.03 -20.21 15.02
C GLY A 227 21.19 -19.45 15.68
N TRP A 228 21.57 -18.28 15.15
CA TRP A 228 22.65 -17.51 15.77
C TRP A 228 22.27 -17.00 17.16
N ASP A 229 23.18 -17.23 18.10
CA ASP A 229 23.16 -16.55 19.38
C ASP A 229 23.95 -15.21 19.28
N ARG A 230 23.99 -14.50 20.39
CA ARG A 230 24.73 -13.22 20.45
C ARG A 230 26.22 -13.38 20.15
N LYS A 231 26.85 -14.45 20.62
CA LYS A 231 28.28 -14.70 20.44
C LYS A 231 28.61 -15.02 18.97
N GLU A 232 27.73 -15.75 18.30
CA GLU A 232 27.88 -16.06 16.87
C GLU A 232 27.72 -14.81 16.03
N THR A 233 26.73 -13.98 16.36
CA THR A 233 26.52 -12.67 15.71
C THR A 233 27.76 -11.76 15.88
N GLU A 234 28.29 -11.66 17.09
CA GLU A 234 29.50 -10.86 17.37
C GLU A 234 30.72 -11.40 16.63
N ARG A 235 30.92 -12.72 16.59
CA ARG A 235 32.02 -13.38 15.84
C ARG A 235 31.92 -13.10 14.35
N PHE A 236 30.73 -13.19 13.77
CA PHE A 236 30.51 -12.86 12.37
C PHE A 236 30.86 -11.39 12.11
N VAL A 237 30.32 -10.46 12.89
CA VAL A 237 30.60 -9.02 12.75
C VAL A 237 32.09 -8.75 12.81
N GLN A 238 32.80 -9.31 13.79
CA GLN A 238 34.25 -9.15 13.92
C GLN A 238 35.03 -9.66 12.70
N ALA A 239 34.57 -10.78 12.10
CA ALA A 239 35.17 -11.30 10.88
C ALA A 239 34.95 -10.33 9.70
N GLN A 240 33.72 -9.83 9.54
CA GLN A 240 33.37 -8.90 8.45
C GLN A 240 34.15 -7.57 8.57
N LEU A 241 34.33 -7.04 9.80
CA LEU A 241 35.12 -5.82 10.01
C LEU A 241 36.55 -6.00 9.56
N ARG A 242 37.20 -7.14 9.89
CA ARG A 242 38.59 -7.45 9.45
C ARG A 242 38.68 -7.55 7.93
N GLU A 243 37.73 -8.22 7.28
CA GLU A 243 37.71 -8.34 5.83
C GLU A 243 37.51 -6.99 5.13
N LEU A 244 36.78 -6.06 5.75
CA LEU A 244 36.62 -4.69 5.28
C LEU A 244 37.85 -3.80 5.59
N GLY A 245 38.85 -4.32 6.31
CA GLY A 245 40.01 -3.57 6.73
C GLY A 245 39.71 -2.52 7.80
N LEU A 246 38.58 -2.68 8.52
CA LEU A 246 38.17 -1.78 9.59
C LEU A 246 38.75 -2.24 10.94
N ASN A 247 39.05 -1.29 11.80
CA ASN A 247 39.51 -1.59 13.15
C ASN A 247 38.32 -1.92 14.06
N PRO A 248 38.17 -3.19 14.55
CA PRO A 248 37.04 -3.57 15.38
C PRO A 248 36.91 -2.74 16.67
N ARG A 249 38.04 -2.28 17.25
CA ARG A 249 37.99 -1.46 18.46
C ARG A 249 37.39 -0.09 18.20
N SER A 250 37.69 0.53 17.07
CA SER A 250 37.09 1.81 16.68
C SER A 250 35.57 1.69 16.46
N ILE A 251 35.10 0.56 15.94
CA ILE A 251 33.65 0.30 15.78
C ILE A 251 33.01 0.08 17.15
N GLU A 252 33.68 -0.66 18.06
CA GLU A 252 33.17 -0.86 19.42
C GLU A 252 33.07 0.47 20.19
N GLU A 253 34.08 1.35 20.09
CA GLU A 253 34.05 2.70 20.66
C GLU A 253 32.85 3.52 20.08
N SER A 254 32.58 3.39 18.77
CA SER A 254 31.45 4.03 18.13
C SER A 254 30.09 3.49 18.65
N LEU A 255 29.96 2.18 18.85
CA LEU A 255 28.76 1.57 19.44
C LEU A 255 28.54 2.06 20.88
N GLN A 256 29.63 2.13 21.69
CA GLN A 256 29.55 2.60 23.08
C GLN A 256 29.20 4.09 23.19
N SER A 257 29.47 4.90 22.16
CA SER A 257 29.07 6.31 22.12
C SER A 257 27.52 6.50 22.12
N GLY A 258 26.78 5.48 21.73
CA GLY A 258 25.33 5.49 21.58
C GLY A 258 24.83 6.26 20.36
N GLU A 259 25.69 6.83 19.53
CA GLU A 259 25.28 7.55 18.32
C GLU A 259 24.64 6.63 17.27
N PRO A 260 25.17 5.43 16.97
CA PRO A 260 24.51 4.47 16.10
C PRO A 260 23.10 4.12 16.57
N ARG A 261 22.91 3.87 17.85
CA ARG A 261 21.60 3.60 18.45
C ARG A 261 20.61 4.74 18.26
N LYS A 262 21.03 5.98 18.41
CA LYS A 262 20.17 7.16 18.20
C LYS A 262 19.72 7.24 16.74
N ARG A 263 20.60 6.96 15.78
CA ARG A 263 20.27 6.95 14.36
C ARG A 263 19.23 5.89 14.03
N VAL A 264 19.42 4.64 14.48
CA VAL A 264 18.45 3.55 14.32
C VAL A 264 17.12 3.89 14.96
N SER A 265 17.10 4.46 16.18
CA SER A 265 15.87 4.84 16.87
C SER A 265 15.14 5.97 16.17
N ARG A 266 15.85 6.93 15.58
CA ARG A 266 15.28 8.01 14.78
C ARG A 266 14.56 7.45 13.56
N ASP A 267 15.18 6.56 12.80
CA ASP A 267 14.57 5.93 11.63
C ASP A 267 13.26 5.19 12.00
N GLN A 268 13.27 4.45 13.11
CA GLN A 268 12.08 3.75 13.61
C GLN A 268 10.95 4.70 14.04
N SER A 269 11.28 5.89 14.52
CA SER A 269 10.27 6.86 14.99
C SER A 269 9.68 7.72 13.88
N GLU A 270 10.33 7.77 12.71
CA GLU A 270 9.97 8.68 11.63
C GLU A 270 8.74 8.22 10.86
N PHE A 271 8.54 6.91 10.72
CA PHE A 271 7.46 6.33 9.93
C PHE A 271 6.89 5.08 10.61
N PRO A 272 5.56 4.95 10.74
CA PRO A 272 4.93 3.78 11.36
C PRO A 272 4.95 2.59 10.40
N VAL A 273 5.94 1.73 10.54
CA VAL A 273 6.07 0.49 9.78
C VAL A 273 5.37 -0.64 10.53
N SER A 274 4.52 -1.40 9.86
CA SER A 274 3.84 -2.57 10.41
C SER A 274 4.61 -3.87 10.19
N GLN A 275 5.40 -3.92 9.13
CA GLN A 275 6.28 -5.04 8.76
C GLN A 275 7.40 -4.58 7.84
N THR A 276 8.48 -5.36 7.76
CA THR A 276 9.59 -5.13 6.83
C THR A 276 9.59 -6.17 5.69
N PRO A 277 10.08 -5.81 4.50
CA PRO A 277 10.37 -4.46 4.07
C PRO A 277 9.11 -3.63 3.85
N THR A 278 9.18 -2.32 4.11
CA THR A 278 8.17 -1.34 3.69
C THR A 278 8.86 -0.25 2.89
N PHE A 279 8.23 0.18 1.80
CA PHE A 279 8.76 1.22 0.91
C PHE A 279 7.91 2.45 0.91
N VAL A 280 8.55 3.59 0.65
CA VAL A 280 7.87 4.80 0.17
C VAL A 280 8.50 5.19 -1.16
N ILE A 281 7.75 5.03 -2.25
CA ILE A 281 8.23 5.27 -3.62
C ILE A 281 7.56 6.54 -4.15
N ASN A 282 8.30 7.65 -4.19
CA ASN A 282 7.75 8.97 -4.53
C ASN A 282 6.44 9.27 -3.76
N GLY A 283 6.38 8.92 -2.48
CA GLY A 283 5.22 9.12 -1.62
C GLY A 283 4.23 7.96 -1.57
N GLU A 284 4.22 7.03 -2.50
CA GLU A 284 3.38 5.83 -2.44
C GLU A 284 3.97 4.81 -1.47
N VAL A 285 3.18 4.38 -0.47
CA VAL A 285 3.57 3.36 0.50
C VAL A 285 3.27 1.97 -0.04
N VAL A 286 4.28 1.12 -0.06
CA VAL A 286 4.19 -0.29 -0.48
C VAL A 286 4.71 -1.17 0.62
N ILE A 287 3.93 -2.17 1.04
CA ILE A 287 4.23 -3.03 2.18
C ILE A 287 4.57 -4.44 1.70
N GLY A 288 5.67 -4.99 2.18
CA GLY A 288 6.15 -6.33 1.84
C GLY A 288 7.19 -6.35 0.72
N ALA A 289 7.81 -7.51 0.53
CA ALA A 289 8.78 -7.71 -0.54
C ALA A 289 8.10 -7.71 -1.91
N LEU A 290 8.70 -7.01 -2.86
CA LEU A 290 8.26 -6.96 -4.25
C LEU A 290 9.25 -7.72 -5.15
N GLY A 291 8.71 -8.47 -6.11
CA GLY A 291 9.50 -9.01 -7.21
C GLY A 291 9.97 -7.92 -8.18
N TYR A 292 11.00 -8.26 -8.98
CA TYR A 292 11.57 -7.30 -9.94
C TYR A 292 10.52 -6.67 -10.87
N ARG A 293 9.60 -7.47 -11.42
CA ARG A 293 8.57 -6.98 -12.35
C ARG A 293 7.57 -6.04 -11.70
N GLU A 294 7.21 -6.29 -10.45
CA GLU A 294 6.27 -5.45 -9.70
C GLU A 294 6.90 -4.10 -9.39
N LEU A 295 8.14 -4.11 -8.89
CA LEU A 295 8.88 -2.89 -8.58
C LEU A 295 9.19 -2.09 -9.86
N GLN A 296 9.53 -2.78 -10.96
CA GLN A 296 9.71 -2.18 -12.28
C GLN A 296 8.44 -1.45 -12.75
N ALA A 297 7.27 -2.08 -12.63
CA ALA A 297 6.01 -1.49 -13.06
C ALA A 297 5.69 -0.19 -12.30
N ILE A 298 5.95 -0.16 -10.97
CA ILE A 298 5.76 1.04 -10.15
C ILE A 298 6.74 2.14 -10.60
N ILE A 299 8.00 1.81 -10.83
CA ILE A 299 9.01 2.78 -11.26
C ILE A 299 8.67 3.37 -12.63
N ASP A 300 8.27 2.53 -13.59
CA ASP A 300 7.89 2.97 -14.92
C ASP A 300 6.66 3.91 -14.88
N GLU A 301 5.72 3.66 -13.98
CA GLU A 301 4.58 4.55 -13.71
C GLU A 301 5.05 5.91 -13.19
N LYS A 302 5.88 5.93 -12.13
CA LYS A 302 6.41 7.18 -11.55
C LYS A 302 7.25 7.98 -12.54
N LEU A 303 8.00 7.31 -13.42
CA LEU A 303 8.78 7.97 -14.48
C LEU A 303 7.90 8.60 -15.57
N LYS A 304 6.71 8.06 -15.84
CA LYS A 304 5.74 8.67 -16.76
C LYS A 304 5.13 9.94 -16.18
N ASP A 305 4.84 9.97 -14.89
CA ASP A 305 4.26 11.14 -14.22
C ASP A 305 5.22 12.33 -14.19
N HIS A 306 6.52 12.10 -14.13
CA HIS A 306 7.55 13.13 -14.23
C HIS A 306 7.72 13.74 -15.65
N ARG A 307 7.05 13.18 -16.67
CA ARG A 307 7.10 13.69 -18.06
C ARG A 307 5.93 14.59 -18.43
N LYS A 308 4.94 14.70 -17.54
CA LYS A 308 3.80 15.62 -17.65
C LYS A 308 4.08 16.91 -16.87
#